data_cb82fe181ec3487ffb8df0062ad2e108
#
_entry.id   cb82fe181ec3487ffb8df0062ad2e108
#
_cell.length_a   1.000
_cell.length_b   1.000
_cell.length_c   1.000
_cell.angle_alpha   90.00
_cell.angle_beta   90.00
_cell.angle_gamma   90.00
#
_symmetry.space_group_name_H-M   'P 1'
#
loop_
_entity.id
_entity.type
_entity.pdbx_description
1 polymer ?
#
loop_
_entity_poly.entity_id
_entity_poly.type
_entity_poly.pdbx_seq_one_letter_code
_entity_poly.pdbx_strand_id
1 'polypeptide(L)'
;MTKRNRRTFLQTSTAVLAALSPVRAALRRGVASESFASNFDTTQSAPTVSSNEGKKPLRLGLILGIGRDPNDAIAKVHDLGLPTCQVFVDEIDSVLSGRLREALNKYQIEATSLVVGGPGREAWDFYEGPLTIGLVPRETREARIAHIKKASDFAKQCGIAAVQTHCGFIPENPNVPVYKETVAALREIAGYCKRNGQNFRYETGQETPITLVRAIQDVGLDNQGVNFDLANLILYGKANPVDAIELLGQYVQGIHAKDGLWPTNPRQLGQEVAIGKGKVDFPRIIARLKELNYRGAVTIEREISGPQQVEDVRAAKVYLEKLIA
;
A
#
# COMPACT_ATOMS: atom_id res chain seq x y z
N MET A 1 -23.46 -1.47 21.82
CA MET A 1 -22.17 -0.87 21.39
C MET A 1 -21.23 -1.99 21.02
N THR A 2 -21.22 -2.40 19.77
CA THR A 2 -20.58 -3.63 19.28
C THR A 2 -19.26 -3.28 18.64
N LYS A 3 -18.17 -3.74 19.25
CA LYS A 3 -16.82 -3.75 18.67
C LYS A 3 -16.86 -4.53 17.36
N ARG A 4 -16.60 -3.86 16.22
CA ARG A 4 -16.38 -4.53 14.95
C ARG A 4 -15.01 -5.21 14.97
N ASN A 5 -15.03 -6.52 15.25
CA ASN A 5 -13.87 -7.39 15.14
C ASN A 5 -13.71 -7.80 13.68
N ARG A 6 -12.50 -7.63 13.10
CA ARG A 6 -12.08 -8.19 11.80
C ARG A 6 -11.96 -9.73 11.80
N ARG A 7 -12.61 -10.41 12.75
CA ARG A 7 -12.62 -11.88 12.87
C ARG A 7 -14.03 -12.38 12.97
N THR A 8 -14.63 -12.79 11.86
CA THR A 8 -15.57 -13.94 11.81
C THR A 8 -15.87 -14.21 10.34
N PHE A 9 -15.12 -15.09 9.73
CA PHE A 9 -15.56 -15.78 8.52
C PHE A 9 -14.98 -17.20 8.50
N LEU A 10 -15.62 -18.08 9.21
CA LEU A 10 -15.52 -19.51 8.99
C LEU A 10 -16.93 -20.13 9.20
N GLN A 11 -17.28 -20.97 8.24
CA GLN A 11 -18.41 -21.91 8.16
C GLN A 11 -19.67 -21.40 7.44
N THR A 12 -19.88 -21.90 6.23
CA THR A 12 -20.79 -23.01 5.94
C THR A 12 -20.62 -23.45 4.48
N SER A 13 -20.32 -24.72 4.31
CA SER A 13 -20.30 -25.44 3.04
C SER A 13 -21.71 -25.84 2.66
N THR A 14 -22.10 -25.71 1.38
CA THR A 14 -22.98 -26.71 0.75
C THR A 14 -22.73 -26.76 -0.77
N ALA A 15 -22.57 -27.95 -1.26
CA ALA A 15 -22.26 -28.33 -2.62
C ALA A 15 -23.44 -28.16 -3.58
N VAL A 16 -23.18 -27.79 -4.85
CA VAL A 16 -24.00 -28.21 -6.00
C VAL A 16 -23.06 -28.56 -7.15
N LEU A 17 -23.24 -29.75 -7.66
CA LEU A 17 -22.57 -30.40 -8.79
C LEU A 17 -23.22 -30.03 -10.12
N ALA A 18 -22.41 -30.19 -11.21
CA ALA A 18 -22.76 -30.44 -12.63
C ALA A 18 -23.07 -29.24 -13.52
N ALA A 19 -22.38 -29.06 -14.65
CA ALA A 19 -22.40 -29.88 -15.85
C ALA A 19 -21.28 -29.48 -16.82
N LEU A 20 -20.65 -30.46 -17.40
CA LEU A 20 -19.70 -30.41 -18.50
C LEU A 20 -20.44 -30.29 -19.85
N SER A 21 -19.93 -29.53 -20.79
CA SER A 21 -19.84 -29.97 -22.19
C SER A 21 -18.95 -29.05 -23.03
N PRO A 22 -18.28 -29.58 -24.08
CA PRO A 22 -17.14 -28.98 -24.72
C PRO A 22 -17.50 -28.31 -26.06
N VAL A 23 -16.74 -27.26 -26.43
CA VAL A 23 -16.69 -26.80 -27.83
C VAL A 23 -15.25 -26.84 -28.33
N ARG A 24 -15.07 -27.68 -29.33
CA ARG A 24 -13.86 -27.87 -30.16
C ARG A 24 -13.74 -26.76 -31.21
N ALA A 25 -12.51 -26.31 -31.38
CA ALA A 25 -11.76 -26.05 -32.63
C ALA A 25 -12.41 -25.36 -33.85
N ALA A 26 -11.79 -24.26 -34.27
CA ALA A 26 -11.52 -23.89 -35.67
C ALA A 26 -10.38 -22.87 -35.70
N LEU A 27 -9.19 -23.29 -36.06
CA LEU A 27 -8.48 -23.19 -37.35
C LEU A 27 -8.13 -21.77 -37.86
N ARG A 28 -6.83 -21.47 -37.76
CA ARG A 28 -5.91 -20.85 -38.75
C ARG A 28 -6.51 -19.94 -39.85
N ARG A 29 -6.07 -18.68 -39.83
CA ARG A 29 -5.52 -18.03 -41.04
C ARG A 29 -4.53 -16.95 -40.61
N GLY A 30 -3.37 -16.92 -41.26
CA GLY A 30 -2.27 -16.02 -41.02
C GLY A 30 -2.60 -14.58 -41.45
N VAL A 31 -2.05 -13.65 -40.71
CA VAL A 31 -1.92 -12.25 -41.13
C VAL A 31 -0.47 -11.87 -41.02
N ALA A 32 -0.01 -11.24 -42.09
CA ALA A 32 1.36 -10.84 -42.33
C ALA A 32 1.92 -9.92 -41.23
N SER A 33 3.21 -10.08 -40.95
CA SER A 33 4.01 -9.21 -40.10
C SER A 33 4.19 -7.84 -40.78
N GLU A 34 3.53 -6.82 -40.30
CA GLU A 34 3.96 -5.44 -40.50
C GLU A 34 4.81 -5.01 -39.30
N SER A 35 6.06 -4.71 -39.58
CA SER A 35 7.03 -4.19 -38.63
C SER A 35 6.66 -2.74 -38.26
N PHE A 36 6.09 -2.54 -37.09
CA PHE A 36 6.02 -1.21 -36.47
C PHE A 36 7.33 -0.94 -35.73
N ALA A 37 8.25 -0.25 -36.41
CA ALA A 37 9.34 0.43 -35.75
C ALA A 37 8.78 1.74 -35.16
N SER A 38 8.44 1.74 -33.88
CA SER A 38 8.14 2.98 -33.14
C SER A 38 9.44 3.54 -32.60
N ASN A 39 9.79 4.74 -33.04
CA ASN A 39 10.84 5.56 -32.50
C ASN A 39 10.52 5.88 -31.03
N PHE A 40 11.22 5.25 -30.10
CA PHE A 40 11.30 5.72 -28.73
C PHE A 40 12.35 6.82 -28.67
N ASP A 41 11.89 8.05 -28.54
CA ASP A 41 12.76 9.18 -28.21
C ASP A 41 13.19 9.05 -26.74
N THR A 42 14.44 8.65 -26.52
CA THR A 42 15.07 8.43 -25.20
C THR A 42 15.76 9.68 -24.67
N THR A 43 15.17 10.86 -24.83
CA THR A 43 15.73 12.10 -24.27
C THR A 43 14.81 12.73 -23.23
N GLN A 44 14.51 12.02 -22.15
CA GLN A 44 14.20 12.64 -20.87
C GLN A 44 15.36 12.37 -19.93
N SER A 45 16.20 13.39 -19.76
CA SER A 45 17.27 13.40 -18.77
C SER A 45 16.70 13.22 -17.37
N ALA A 46 17.12 12.14 -16.71
CA ALA A 46 16.87 11.94 -15.28
C ALA A 46 17.40 13.18 -14.51
N PRO A 47 16.69 13.65 -13.47
CA PRO A 47 17.21 14.72 -12.64
C PRO A 47 18.53 14.27 -11.99
N THR A 48 19.60 15.00 -12.27
CA THR A 48 20.90 14.82 -11.63
C THR A 48 20.76 15.10 -10.14
N VAL A 49 20.72 14.04 -9.34
CA VAL A 49 20.83 14.15 -7.89
C VAL A 49 22.26 14.51 -7.55
N SER A 50 22.44 15.70 -6.98
CA SER A 50 23.69 16.20 -6.44
C SER A 50 24.30 15.18 -5.46
N SER A 51 25.50 14.70 -5.75
CA SER A 51 26.31 13.82 -4.92
C SER A 51 26.87 14.58 -3.71
N ASN A 52 26.65 14.03 -2.52
CA ASN A 52 27.31 14.27 -1.22
C ASN A 52 26.46 14.86 -0.10
N GLU A 53 25.26 14.32 0.13
CA GLU A 53 24.74 14.31 1.50
C GLU A 53 24.97 12.92 2.09
N GLY A 54 25.62 12.83 3.25
CA GLY A 54 25.99 11.59 3.91
C GLY A 54 24.78 10.63 3.96
N LYS A 55 25.01 9.39 3.58
CA LYS A 55 23.97 8.34 3.50
C LYS A 55 23.27 8.23 4.85
N LYS A 56 22.09 8.85 5.00
CA LYS A 56 21.27 8.63 6.20
C LYS A 56 20.83 7.16 6.21
N PRO A 57 20.97 6.46 7.33
CA PRO A 57 20.54 5.07 7.42
C PRO A 57 19.03 4.96 7.24
N LEU A 58 18.57 3.81 6.76
CA LEU A 58 17.13 3.50 6.74
C LEU A 58 16.60 3.53 8.18
N ARG A 59 15.38 4.04 8.34
CA ARG A 59 14.74 4.16 9.65
C ARG A 59 13.61 3.15 9.77
N LEU A 60 13.44 2.57 10.95
CA LEU A 60 12.30 1.72 11.23
C LEU A 60 11.09 2.54 11.69
N GLY A 61 9.93 1.99 11.48
CA GLY A 61 8.66 2.53 11.96
C GLY A 61 7.67 1.45 12.33
N LEU A 62 6.51 1.88 12.80
CA LEU A 62 5.37 1.02 13.11
C LEU A 62 4.10 1.63 12.53
N ILE A 63 3.25 0.83 11.90
CA ILE A 63 1.88 1.25 11.57
C ILE A 63 0.97 0.98 12.76
N LEU A 64 0.13 1.96 13.10
CA LEU A 64 -0.79 1.82 14.22
C LEU A 64 -2.05 2.68 14.08
N GLY A 65 -3.13 2.20 14.70
CA GLY A 65 -4.38 2.95 14.83
C GLY A 65 -4.28 4.01 15.92
N ILE A 66 -4.78 5.19 15.59
CA ILE A 66 -4.92 6.30 16.53
C ILE A 66 -6.35 6.32 17.04
N GLY A 67 -6.52 6.04 18.34
CA GLY A 67 -7.80 6.20 19.01
C GLY A 67 -8.06 7.66 19.38
N ARG A 68 -9.02 7.87 20.29
CA ARG A 68 -9.35 9.21 20.79
C ARG A 68 -8.21 9.89 21.56
N ASP A 69 -7.31 9.11 22.15
CA ASP A 69 -6.11 9.63 22.80
C ASP A 69 -4.85 9.15 22.03
N PRO A 70 -4.28 10.02 21.18
CA PRO A 70 -3.07 9.73 20.45
C PRO A 70 -1.84 9.52 21.32
N ASN A 71 -1.80 10.08 22.54
CA ASN A 71 -0.64 10.04 23.41
C ASN A 71 -0.20 8.61 23.71
N ASP A 72 -1.16 7.73 24.08
CA ASP A 72 -0.85 6.33 24.38
C ASP A 72 -0.37 5.54 23.17
N ALA A 73 -0.92 5.84 22.00
CA ALA A 73 -0.53 5.19 20.76
C ALA A 73 0.90 5.58 20.36
N ILE A 74 1.24 6.86 20.40
CA ILE A 74 2.57 7.36 20.04
C ILE A 74 3.61 7.00 21.12
N ALA A 75 3.23 6.98 22.41
CA ALA A 75 4.10 6.50 23.49
C ALA A 75 4.61 5.06 23.22
N LYS A 76 3.74 4.17 22.75
CA LYS A 76 4.13 2.79 22.38
C LYS A 76 5.19 2.73 21.29
N VAL A 77 5.13 3.61 20.29
CA VAL A 77 6.16 3.71 19.23
C VAL A 77 7.50 4.15 19.86
N HIS A 78 7.46 5.17 20.71
CA HIS A 78 8.62 5.67 21.44
C HIS A 78 9.23 4.59 22.34
N ASP A 79 8.42 3.87 23.12
CA ASP A 79 8.88 2.83 24.05
C ASP A 79 9.48 1.60 23.32
N LEU A 80 9.09 1.37 22.07
CA LEU A 80 9.73 0.41 21.19
C LEU A 80 11.06 0.91 20.61
N GLY A 81 11.42 2.19 20.85
CA GLY A 81 12.62 2.82 20.28
C GLY A 81 12.54 2.98 18.76
N LEU A 82 11.35 3.21 18.22
CA LEU A 82 11.13 3.44 16.79
C LEU A 82 10.98 4.93 16.51
N PRO A 83 11.74 5.51 15.56
CA PRO A 83 11.74 6.95 15.32
C PRO A 83 10.58 7.41 14.41
N THR A 84 9.88 6.49 13.75
CA THR A 84 8.81 6.84 12.80
C THR A 84 7.57 5.99 13.01
N CYS A 85 6.44 6.48 12.51
CA CYS A 85 5.22 5.71 12.42
C CYS A 85 4.45 6.01 11.13
N GLN A 86 3.51 5.13 10.80
CA GLN A 86 2.38 5.44 9.93
C GLN A 86 1.12 5.32 10.77
N VAL A 87 0.17 6.21 10.57
CA VAL A 87 -1.01 6.26 11.42
C VAL A 87 -2.28 6.09 10.60
N PHE A 88 -3.27 5.42 11.18
CA PHE A 88 -4.63 5.44 10.67
C PHE A 88 -5.60 5.88 11.76
N VAL A 89 -6.68 6.54 11.37
CA VAL A 89 -7.70 7.07 12.26
C VAL A 89 -9.08 6.55 11.85
N ASP A 90 -9.92 6.27 12.83
CA ASP A 90 -11.31 5.85 12.57
C ASP A 90 -12.21 7.07 12.29
N GLU A 91 -11.92 8.21 12.92
CA GLU A 91 -12.68 9.45 12.80
C GLU A 91 -11.74 10.61 12.49
N ILE A 92 -12.15 11.46 11.58
CA ILE A 92 -11.38 12.65 11.17
C ILE A 92 -12.04 13.88 11.78
N ASP A 93 -11.40 14.48 12.79
CA ASP A 93 -11.82 15.74 13.39
C ASP A 93 -10.63 16.64 13.75
N SER A 94 -10.90 17.94 13.92
CA SER A 94 -9.87 18.95 14.18
C SER A 94 -9.26 18.86 15.59
N VAL A 95 -10.00 18.35 16.58
CA VAL A 95 -9.49 18.17 17.94
C VAL A 95 -8.46 17.03 17.95
N LEU A 96 -8.79 15.94 17.27
CA LEU A 96 -7.87 14.81 17.14
C LEU A 96 -6.58 15.20 16.42
N SER A 97 -6.66 16.05 15.39
CA SER A 97 -5.45 16.48 14.66
C SER A 97 -4.48 17.27 15.55
N GLY A 98 -5.00 18.17 16.40
CA GLY A 98 -4.18 18.90 17.38
C GLY A 98 -3.51 17.98 18.38
N ARG A 99 -4.26 17.05 18.99
CA ARG A 99 -3.73 16.07 19.95
C ARG A 99 -2.67 15.14 19.33
N LEU A 100 -2.91 14.67 18.10
CA LEU A 100 -1.94 13.83 17.41
C LEU A 100 -0.63 14.59 17.16
N ARG A 101 -0.71 15.82 16.68
CA ARG A 101 0.48 16.65 16.47
C ARG A 101 1.25 16.89 17.78
N GLU A 102 0.55 17.16 18.88
CA GLU A 102 1.16 17.32 20.21
C GLU A 102 1.87 16.04 20.67
N ALA A 103 1.25 14.87 20.52
CA ALA A 103 1.84 13.59 20.88
C ALA A 103 3.08 13.28 20.02
N LEU A 104 3.02 13.49 18.70
CA LEU A 104 4.17 13.30 17.80
C LEU A 104 5.35 14.20 18.21
N ASN A 105 5.08 15.47 18.52
CA ASN A 105 6.11 16.41 18.97
C ASN A 105 6.68 16.03 20.35
N LYS A 106 5.83 15.65 21.30
CA LYS A 106 6.25 15.25 22.65
C LYS A 106 7.22 14.08 22.64
N TYR A 107 6.94 13.08 21.83
CA TYR A 107 7.75 11.86 21.74
C TYR A 107 8.81 11.90 20.63
N GLN A 108 8.90 13.00 19.87
CA GLN A 108 9.84 13.15 18.75
C GLN A 108 9.69 12.03 17.72
N ILE A 109 8.48 11.63 17.43
CA ILE A 109 8.15 10.60 16.43
C ILE A 109 7.67 11.28 15.15
N GLU A 110 8.23 10.89 13.99
CA GLU A 110 7.77 11.34 12.69
C GLU A 110 6.65 10.43 12.16
N ALA A 111 5.47 10.99 11.92
CA ALA A 111 4.43 10.30 11.17
C ALA A 111 4.70 10.46 9.67
N THR A 112 5.11 9.38 8.99
CA THR A 112 5.54 9.41 7.59
C THR A 112 4.41 9.38 6.59
N SER A 113 3.23 8.91 7.00
CA SER A 113 1.99 9.00 6.22
C SER A 113 0.75 8.77 7.09
N LEU A 114 -0.38 9.30 6.62
CA LEU A 114 -1.71 8.93 7.08
C LEU A 114 -2.25 7.83 6.16
N VAL A 115 -2.59 6.68 6.72
CA VAL A 115 -3.22 5.57 6.02
C VAL A 115 -4.73 5.77 6.08
N VAL A 116 -5.39 5.72 4.92
CA VAL A 116 -6.82 6.04 4.81
C VAL A 116 -7.56 4.85 4.20
N GLY A 117 -8.52 4.31 4.93
CA GLY A 117 -9.56 3.47 4.37
C GLY A 117 -10.65 4.31 3.71
N GLY A 118 -11.76 3.71 3.41
CA GLY A 118 -12.89 4.42 2.82
C GLY A 118 -14.18 4.16 3.56
N PRO A 119 -15.20 5.02 3.38
CA PRO A 119 -16.54 4.68 3.81
C PRO A 119 -17.07 3.49 3.03
N GLY A 120 -17.97 2.75 3.67
CA GLY A 120 -18.56 1.55 3.12
C GLY A 120 -17.83 0.26 3.58
N ARG A 121 -18.30 -0.83 3.04
CA ARG A 121 -17.72 -2.14 3.32
C ARG A 121 -16.42 -2.33 2.56
N GLU A 122 -15.43 -2.94 3.19
CA GLU A 122 -14.20 -3.43 2.57
C GLU A 122 -14.06 -4.93 2.90
N ALA A 123 -14.11 -5.76 1.87
CA ALA A 123 -13.93 -7.20 1.98
C ALA A 123 -12.56 -7.58 1.44
N TRP A 124 -11.70 -8.09 2.30
CA TRP A 124 -10.33 -8.45 1.97
C TRP A 124 -10.28 -9.91 1.50
N ASP A 125 -10.77 -10.14 0.28
CA ASP A 125 -10.81 -11.43 -0.38
C ASP A 125 -10.78 -11.29 -1.91
N PHE A 126 -10.77 -12.43 -2.65
CA PHE A 126 -10.74 -12.45 -4.11
C PHE A 126 -12.08 -12.20 -4.79
N TYR A 127 -13.20 -12.34 -4.08
CA TYR A 127 -14.54 -12.31 -4.67
C TYR A 127 -15.23 -10.98 -4.47
N GLU A 128 -15.24 -10.51 -3.23
CA GLU A 128 -15.91 -9.26 -2.88
C GLU A 128 -14.93 -8.08 -2.84
N GLY A 129 -13.65 -8.34 -2.66
CA GLY A 129 -12.60 -7.33 -2.70
C GLY A 129 -12.67 -6.44 -3.94
N PRO A 130 -12.77 -7.02 -5.16
CA PRO A 130 -12.89 -6.22 -6.39
C PRO A 130 -14.12 -5.30 -6.43
N LEU A 131 -15.15 -5.61 -5.68
CA LEU A 131 -16.41 -4.86 -5.60
C LEU A 131 -16.44 -3.86 -4.44
N THR A 132 -15.48 -3.93 -3.51
CA THR A 132 -15.59 -3.21 -2.24
C THR A 132 -14.34 -2.44 -1.82
N ILE A 133 -13.16 -2.72 -2.38
CA ILE A 133 -11.90 -2.08 -1.97
C ILE A 133 -11.54 -0.92 -2.90
N GLY A 134 -11.08 0.17 -2.32
CA GLY A 134 -10.44 1.27 -3.01
C GLY A 134 -11.37 2.12 -3.88
N LEU A 135 -10.86 2.63 -5.00
CA LEU A 135 -11.51 3.60 -5.88
C LEU A 135 -12.09 2.97 -7.16
N VAL A 136 -11.91 1.67 -7.34
CA VAL A 136 -12.42 0.93 -8.49
C VAL A 136 -13.95 0.76 -8.44
N PRO A 137 -14.58 0.41 -7.28
CA PRO A 137 -16.02 0.31 -7.19
C PRO A 137 -16.71 1.68 -7.39
N ARG A 138 -17.63 1.75 -8.36
CA ARG A 138 -18.35 2.98 -8.70
C ARG A 138 -19.25 3.48 -7.57
N GLU A 139 -19.91 2.56 -6.88
CA GLU A 139 -20.91 2.85 -5.85
C GLU A 139 -20.33 3.61 -4.67
N THR A 140 -19.07 3.37 -4.32
CA THR A 140 -18.41 4.00 -3.16
C THR A 140 -17.38 5.05 -3.54
N ARG A 141 -17.03 5.18 -4.82
CA ARG A 141 -15.92 6.00 -5.32
C ARG A 141 -16.00 7.45 -4.90
N GLU A 142 -17.12 8.11 -5.15
CA GLU A 142 -17.32 9.53 -4.83
C GLU A 142 -17.22 9.79 -3.31
N ALA A 143 -17.84 8.93 -2.52
CA ALA A 143 -17.76 9.03 -1.07
C ALA A 143 -16.32 8.85 -0.54
N ARG A 144 -15.54 7.95 -1.16
CA ARG A 144 -14.14 7.71 -0.83
C ARG A 144 -13.24 8.85 -1.27
N ILE A 145 -13.46 9.42 -2.45
CA ILE A 145 -12.76 10.64 -2.89
C ILE A 145 -12.96 11.76 -1.86
N ALA A 146 -14.20 12.02 -1.48
CA ALA A 146 -14.52 13.04 -0.48
C ALA A 146 -13.87 12.75 0.87
N HIS A 147 -13.85 11.49 1.31
CA HIS A 147 -13.23 11.07 2.55
C HIS A 147 -11.71 11.25 2.53
N ILE A 148 -11.03 10.83 1.46
CA ILE A 148 -9.57 10.96 1.32
C ILE A 148 -9.17 12.44 1.26
N LYS A 149 -9.96 13.33 0.66
CA LYS A 149 -9.72 14.78 0.71
C LYS A 149 -9.78 15.33 2.14
N LYS A 150 -10.77 14.92 2.92
CA LYS A 150 -10.84 15.28 4.35
C LYS A 150 -9.65 14.73 5.14
N ALA A 151 -9.22 13.50 4.82
CA ALA A 151 -8.04 12.90 5.41
C ALA A 151 -6.77 13.68 5.05
N SER A 152 -6.66 14.18 3.82
CA SER A 152 -5.56 15.07 3.40
C SER A 152 -5.53 16.36 4.23
N ASP A 153 -6.68 17.00 4.46
CA ASP A 153 -6.74 18.20 5.30
C ASP A 153 -6.36 17.90 6.75
N PHE A 154 -6.82 16.79 7.30
CA PHE A 154 -6.40 16.31 8.62
C PHE A 154 -4.91 16.05 8.71
N ALA A 155 -4.32 15.33 7.74
CA ALA A 155 -2.90 15.06 7.67
C ALA A 155 -2.08 16.35 7.61
N LYS A 156 -2.52 17.36 6.84
CA LYS A 156 -1.91 18.68 6.80
C LYS A 156 -1.91 19.36 8.17
N GLN A 157 -3.01 19.30 8.92
CA GLN A 157 -3.10 19.85 10.27
C GLN A 157 -2.16 19.15 11.27
N CYS A 158 -1.95 17.84 11.08
CA CYS A 158 -0.99 17.06 11.86
C CYS A 158 0.47 17.28 11.46
N GLY A 159 0.75 17.93 10.32
CA GLY A 159 2.10 18.03 9.76
C GLY A 159 2.58 16.77 9.04
N ILE A 160 1.65 15.90 8.61
CA ILE A 160 1.94 14.66 7.90
C ILE A 160 2.02 14.94 6.39
N ALA A 161 3.17 14.62 5.77
CA ALA A 161 3.47 15.00 4.40
C ALA A 161 2.99 14.00 3.33
N ALA A 162 2.30 12.94 3.72
CA ALA A 162 1.75 11.97 2.78
C ALA A 162 0.43 11.36 3.24
N VAL A 163 -0.43 11.06 2.27
CA VAL A 163 -1.66 10.28 2.44
C VAL A 163 -1.55 9.03 1.59
N GLN A 164 -1.90 7.88 2.13
CA GLN A 164 -1.86 6.61 1.40
C GLN A 164 -3.16 5.83 1.54
N THR A 165 -3.48 5.04 0.52
CA THR A 165 -4.64 4.14 0.53
C THR A 165 -4.44 2.95 -0.40
N HIS A 166 -5.15 1.87 -0.15
CA HIS A 166 -5.38 0.83 -1.15
C HIS A 166 -6.27 1.38 -2.26
N CYS A 167 -5.77 1.34 -3.50
CA CYS A 167 -6.53 1.86 -4.65
C CYS A 167 -7.56 0.85 -5.19
N GLY A 168 -7.46 -0.41 -4.76
CA GLY A 168 -8.33 -1.51 -5.14
C GLY A 168 -7.80 -2.27 -6.36
N PHE A 169 -8.64 -3.14 -6.91
CA PHE A 169 -8.29 -4.01 -8.03
C PHE A 169 -8.31 -3.23 -9.35
N ILE A 170 -7.31 -2.37 -9.56
CA ILE A 170 -7.19 -1.59 -10.80
C ILE A 170 -7.17 -2.55 -12.00
N PRO A 171 -8.04 -2.36 -13.01
CA PRO A 171 -8.13 -3.28 -14.14
C PRO A 171 -6.82 -3.41 -14.92
N GLU A 172 -6.44 -4.64 -15.23
CA GLU A 172 -5.27 -4.93 -16.08
C GLU A 172 -5.44 -4.39 -17.51
N ASN A 173 -6.67 -4.41 -18.03
CA ASN A 173 -6.98 -3.89 -19.35
C ASN A 173 -7.24 -2.38 -19.28
N PRO A 174 -6.36 -1.51 -19.82
CA PRO A 174 -6.53 -0.06 -19.78
C PRO A 174 -7.66 0.46 -20.70
N ASN A 175 -8.20 -0.39 -21.59
CA ASN A 175 -9.23 0.03 -22.52
C ASN A 175 -10.64 -0.02 -21.90
N VAL A 176 -10.83 -0.70 -20.77
CA VAL A 176 -12.15 -0.76 -20.13
C VAL A 176 -12.50 0.58 -19.47
N PRO A 177 -13.78 1.01 -19.50
CA PRO A 177 -14.20 2.30 -18.96
C PRO A 177 -13.80 2.50 -17.49
N VAL A 178 -13.94 1.46 -16.65
CA VAL A 178 -13.65 1.54 -15.22
C VAL A 178 -12.17 1.84 -14.93
N TYR A 179 -11.23 1.42 -15.78
CA TYR A 179 -9.82 1.82 -15.64
C TYR A 179 -9.66 3.34 -15.78
N LYS A 180 -10.22 3.92 -16.84
CA LYS A 180 -10.14 5.36 -17.09
C LYS A 180 -10.80 6.19 -15.99
N GLU A 181 -11.93 5.72 -15.48
CA GLU A 181 -12.63 6.32 -14.36
C GLU A 181 -11.81 6.26 -13.08
N THR A 182 -11.13 5.14 -12.82
CA THR A 182 -10.24 4.98 -11.68
C THR A 182 -9.04 5.93 -11.78
N VAL A 183 -8.41 6.04 -12.94
CA VAL A 183 -7.31 6.99 -13.18
C VAL A 183 -7.77 8.43 -12.95
N ALA A 184 -8.98 8.79 -13.38
CA ALA A 184 -9.54 10.12 -13.14
C ALA A 184 -9.72 10.40 -11.62
N ALA A 185 -10.25 9.44 -10.87
CA ALA A 185 -10.40 9.53 -9.42
C ALA A 185 -9.05 9.67 -8.69
N LEU A 186 -8.06 8.87 -9.10
CA LEU A 186 -6.69 8.92 -8.55
C LEU A 186 -6.04 10.28 -8.83
N ARG A 187 -6.19 10.83 -10.05
CA ARG A 187 -5.70 12.17 -10.41
C ARG A 187 -6.35 13.25 -9.58
N GLU A 188 -7.64 13.16 -9.33
CA GLU A 188 -8.38 14.12 -8.50
C GLU A 188 -7.84 14.15 -7.07
N ILE A 189 -7.64 12.97 -6.46
CA ILE A 189 -7.11 12.84 -5.09
C ILE A 189 -5.65 13.30 -5.02
N ALA A 190 -4.79 12.82 -5.92
CA ALA A 190 -3.38 13.20 -5.95
C ALA A 190 -3.23 14.71 -6.17
N GLY A 191 -4.05 15.31 -7.04
CA GLY A 191 -4.11 16.76 -7.24
C GLY A 191 -4.56 17.51 -6.00
N TYR A 192 -5.48 16.97 -5.21
CA TYR A 192 -5.89 17.55 -3.93
C TYR A 192 -4.74 17.51 -2.91
N CYS A 193 -4.10 16.35 -2.75
CA CYS A 193 -2.93 16.19 -1.87
C CYS A 193 -1.80 17.16 -2.27
N LYS A 194 -1.54 17.34 -3.58
CA LYS A 194 -0.55 18.31 -4.10
C LYS A 194 -0.83 19.74 -3.64
N ARG A 195 -2.08 20.18 -3.68
CA ARG A 195 -2.46 21.52 -3.17
C ARG A 195 -2.22 21.68 -1.67
N ASN A 196 -2.30 20.58 -0.92
CA ASN A 196 -1.95 20.55 0.49
C ASN A 196 -0.45 20.39 0.78
N GLY A 197 0.40 20.33 -0.26
CA GLY A 197 1.85 20.12 -0.14
C GLY A 197 2.20 18.67 0.25
N GLN A 198 1.37 17.70 -0.13
CA GLN A 198 1.49 16.30 0.26
C GLN A 198 1.70 15.39 -0.93
N ASN A 199 2.39 14.28 -0.69
CA ASN A 199 2.42 13.15 -1.60
C ASN A 199 1.16 12.28 -1.41
N PHE A 200 0.68 11.70 -2.52
CA PHE A 200 -0.30 10.62 -2.50
C PHE A 200 0.41 9.30 -2.79
N ARG A 201 0.23 8.31 -1.92
CA ARG A 201 0.89 7.01 -2.03
C ARG A 201 -0.12 5.90 -2.28
N TYR A 202 0.20 5.07 -3.26
CA TYR A 202 -0.52 3.84 -3.58
C TYR A 202 0.00 2.71 -2.71
N GLU A 203 -0.84 2.10 -1.91
CA GLU A 203 -0.45 0.89 -1.19
C GLU A 203 -0.62 -0.33 -2.07
N THR A 204 0.47 -1.09 -2.27
CA THR A 204 0.46 -2.28 -3.13
C THR A 204 -0.35 -3.42 -2.53
N GLY A 205 -0.94 -4.25 -3.41
CA GLY A 205 -1.63 -5.48 -2.99
C GLY A 205 -2.58 -6.05 -4.01
N GLN A 206 -3.58 -5.31 -4.44
CA GLN A 206 -4.70 -5.84 -5.25
C GLN A 206 -4.41 -5.84 -6.74
N GLU A 207 -3.51 -5.00 -7.21
CA GLU A 207 -3.09 -4.86 -8.60
C GLU A 207 -1.70 -5.45 -8.84
N THR A 208 -1.38 -5.73 -10.09
CA THR A 208 0.00 -6.10 -10.44
C THR A 208 0.90 -4.87 -10.48
N PRO A 209 2.21 -5.01 -10.20
CA PRO A 209 3.16 -3.90 -10.28
C PRO A 209 3.12 -3.14 -11.61
N ILE A 210 3.00 -3.83 -12.72
CA ILE A 210 2.96 -3.18 -14.04
C ILE A 210 1.66 -2.39 -14.25
N THR A 211 0.54 -2.85 -13.71
CA THR A 211 -0.73 -2.11 -13.74
C THR A 211 -0.64 -0.85 -12.89
N LEU A 212 -0.01 -0.94 -11.72
CA LEU A 212 0.21 0.23 -10.86
C LEU A 212 1.11 1.28 -11.54
N VAL A 213 2.23 0.86 -12.13
CA VAL A 213 3.12 1.78 -12.88
C VAL A 213 2.35 2.50 -14.00
N ARG A 214 1.56 1.77 -14.77
CA ARG A 214 0.71 2.36 -15.82
C ARG A 214 -0.27 3.38 -15.24
N ALA A 215 -0.95 3.04 -14.14
CA ALA A 215 -1.89 3.96 -13.50
C ALA A 215 -1.20 5.24 -13.00
N ILE A 216 0.00 5.15 -12.39
CA ILE A 216 0.80 6.30 -11.97
C ILE A 216 1.17 7.19 -13.17
N GLN A 217 1.62 6.58 -14.28
CA GLN A 217 1.96 7.31 -15.51
C GLN A 217 0.73 7.99 -16.13
N ASP A 218 -0.40 7.29 -16.17
CA ASP A 218 -1.65 7.83 -16.71
C ASP A 218 -2.24 8.94 -15.82
N VAL A 219 -2.04 8.90 -14.51
CA VAL A 219 -2.38 10.00 -13.60
C VAL A 219 -1.50 11.23 -13.86
N GLY A 220 -0.21 11.07 -14.14
CA GLY A 220 0.68 12.10 -14.67
C GLY A 220 0.96 13.28 -13.73
N LEU A 221 0.97 13.07 -12.41
CA LEU A 221 1.32 14.06 -11.39
C LEU A 221 2.66 13.70 -10.72
N ASP A 222 3.41 14.69 -10.27
CA ASP A 222 4.76 14.54 -9.70
C ASP A 222 4.79 14.24 -8.20
N ASN A 223 3.65 14.36 -7.51
CA ASN A 223 3.50 14.09 -6.08
C ASN A 223 2.96 12.68 -5.79
N GLN A 224 3.18 11.75 -6.69
CA GLN A 224 2.77 10.36 -6.53
C GLN A 224 3.92 9.50 -6.02
N GLY A 225 3.61 8.51 -5.21
CA GLY A 225 4.56 7.52 -4.74
C GLY A 225 3.88 6.20 -4.41
N VAL A 226 4.67 5.22 -4.06
CA VAL A 226 4.20 3.89 -3.67
C VAL A 226 4.56 3.66 -2.20
N ASN A 227 3.59 3.25 -1.40
CA ASN A 227 3.83 2.53 -0.17
C ASN A 227 3.91 1.05 -0.53
N PHE A 228 5.13 0.53 -0.56
CA PHE A 228 5.42 -0.80 -1.04
C PHE A 228 5.20 -1.82 0.06
N ASP A 229 3.98 -2.37 0.16
CA ASP A 229 3.69 -3.51 1.02
C ASP A 229 4.19 -4.79 0.31
N LEU A 230 5.18 -5.41 0.92
CA LEU A 230 5.87 -6.56 0.37
C LEU A 230 5.00 -7.83 0.43
N ALA A 231 4.28 -8.00 1.54
CA ALA A 231 3.48 -9.19 1.76
C ALA A 231 2.16 -9.14 0.99
N ASN A 232 1.52 -7.99 0.83
CA ASN A 232 0.25 -7.90 0.13
C ASN A 232 0.36 -8.41 -1.31
N LEU A 233 1.47 -8.16 -2.01
CA LEU A 233 1.71 -8.74 -3.34
C LEU A 233 1.71 -10.27 -3.32
N ILE A 234 2.26 -10.88 -2.28
CA ILE A 234 2.28 -12.34 -2.07
C ILE A 234 0.88 -12.81 -1.69
N LEU A 235 0.24 -12.17 -0.72
CA LEU A 235 -1.08 -12.57 -0.19
C LEU A 235 -2.17 -12.54 -1.26
N TYR A 236 -2.10 -11.55 -2.17
CA TYR A 236 -3.00 -11.45 -3.32
C TYR A 236 -2.52 -12.23 -4.55
N GLY A 237 -1.37 -12.91 -4.47
CA GLY A 237 -0.83 -13.68 -5.60
C GLY A 237 -0.47 -12.83 -6.82
N LYS A 238 -0.10 -11.55 -6.62
CA LYS A 238 0.09 -10.58 -7.70
C LYS A 238 1.54 -10.50 -8.20
N ALA A 239 2.51 -10.59 -7.30
CA ALA A 239 3.92 -10.56 -7.67
C ALA A 239 4.85 -11.06 -6.56
N ASN A 240 6.07 -11.44 -6.95
CA ASN A 240 7.20 -11.55 -6.04
C ASN A 240 7.73 -10.13 -5.74
N PRO A 241 7.86 -9.71 -4.47
CA PRO A 241 8.36 -8.38 -4.13
C PRO A 241 9.74 -8.04 -4.68
N VAL A 242 10.63 -9.05 -4.81
CA VAL A 242 11.97 -8.84 -5.37
C VAL A 242 11.93 -8.47 -6.86
N ASP A 243 11.01 -9.04 -7.62
CA ASP A 243 10.82 -8.67 -9.02
C ASP A 243 10.02 -7.35 -9.14
N ALA A 244 9.08 -7.14 -8.24
CA ALA A 244 8.25 -5.93 -8.22
C ALA A 244 9.07 -4.65 -7.95
N ILE A 245 10.09 -4.70 -7.10
CA ILE A 245 10.93 -3.53 -6.78
C ILE A 245 11.71 -3.02 -7.99
N GLU A 246 12.00 -3.87 -8.99
CA GLU A 246 12.67 -3.45 -10.23
C GLU A 246 11.77 -2.51 -11.07
N LEU A 247 10.45 -2.66 -10.98
CA LEU A 247 9.48 -1.80 -11.65
C LEU A 247 9.10 -0.59 -10.79
N LEU A 248 8.85 -0.83 -9.49
CA LEU A 248 8.28 0.16 -8.59
C LEU A 248 9.33 1.03 -7.89
N GLY A 249 10.60 0.60 -7.86
CA GLY A 249 11.65 1.16 -6.99
C GLY A 249 11.79 2.68 -7.09
N GLN A 250 11.69 3.25 -8.29
CA GLN A 250 11.74 4.71 -8.48
C GLN A 250 10.55 5.47 -7.86
N TYR A 251 9.43 4.80 -7.62
CA TYR A 251 8.23 5.39 -7.03
C TYR A 251 8.11 5.11 -5.54
N VAL A 252 8.95 4.25 -4.96
CA VAL A 252 8.85 3.85 -3.56
C VAL A 252 9.15 5.02 -2.63
N GLN A 253 8.17 5.40 -1.82
CA GLN A 253 8.26 6.46 -0.81
C GLN A 253 7.92 5.97 0.61
N GLY A 254 7.45 4.74 0.74
CA GLY A 254 7.14 4.05 1.99
C GLY A 254 7.26 2.54 1.79
N ILE A 255 7.54 1.83 2.88
CA ILE A 255 7.61 0.36 2.89
C ILE A 255 6.76 -0.14 4.05
N HIS A 256 5.91 -1.14 3.77
CA HIS A 256 5.39 -2.01 4.81
C HIS A 256 6.27 -3.26 4.89
N ALA A 257 6.99 -3.38 5.98
CA ALA A 257 7.66 -4.62 6.36
C ALA A 257 6.61 -5.53 6.98
N LYS A 258 6.09 -6.39 6.16
CA LYS A 258 5.07 -7.40 6.43
C LYS A 258 5.47 -8.67 5.71
N ASP A 259 5.17 -9.83 6.24
CA ASP A 259 5.55 -11.11 5.64
C ASP A 259 4.36 -12.04 5.49
N GLY A 260 4.40 -12.90 4.49
CA GLY A 260 3.27 -13.74 4.17
C GLY A 260 3.61 -14.96 3.32
N LEU A 261 2.64 -15.84 3.22
CA LEU A 261 2.66 -17.04 2.39
C LEU A 261 1.70 -16.87 1.21
N TRP A 262 2.05 -17.46 0.07
CA TRP A 262 1.20 -17.46 -1.12
C TRP A 262 -0.14 -18.14 -0.86
N PRO A 263 -1.23 -17.71 -1.53
CA PRO A 263 -2.51 -18.41 -1.49
C PRO A 263 -2.35 -19.81 -2.11
N THR A 264 -2.85 -20.81 -1.40
CA THR A 264 -2.92 -22.20 -1.86
C THR A 264 -4.36 -22.66 -2.08
N ASN A 265 -5.33 -21.84 -1.66
CA ASN A 265 -6.75 -22.03 -1.91
C ASN A 265 -7.23 -20.92 -2.86
N PRO A 266 -7.87 -21.26 -4.01
CA PRO A 266 -8.30 -20.26 -4.99
C PRO A 266 -9.39 -19.30 -4.48
N ARG A 267 -9.94 -19.56 -3.31
CA ARG A 267 -11.00 -18.74 -2.69
C ARG A 267 -10.52 -17.88 -1.53
N GLN A 268 -9.25 -17.99 -1.14
CA GLN A 268 -8.72 -17.31 0.05
C GLN A 268 -7.41 -16.61 -0.29
N LEU A 269 -7.18 -15.46 0.30
CA LEU A 269 -5.87 -14.82 0.27
C LEU A 269 -4.81 -15.73 0.91
N GLY A 270 -3.56 -15.42 0.65
CA GLY A 270 -2.44 -15.98 1.38
C GLY A 270 -2.53 -15.66 2.88
N GLN A 271 -1.63 -16.22 3.65
CA GLN A 271 -1.59 -16.06 5.10
C GLN A 271 -0.48 -15.11 5.51
N GLU A 272 -0.80 -14.05 6.26
CA GLU A 272 0.19 -13.24 6.95
C GLU A 272 0.88 -14.04 8.05
N VAL A 273 2.20 -13.91 8.15
CA VAL A 273 3.03 -14.54 9.18
C VAL A 273 4.00 -13.53 9.78
N ALA A 274 4.64 -13.87 10.91
CA ALA A 274 5.68 -13.04 11.49
C ALA A 274 6.85 -12.83 10.50
N ILE A 275 7.46 -11.66 10.51
CA ILE A 275 8.56 -11.28 9.62
C ILE A 275 9.71 -12.30 9.72
N GLY A 276 10.21 -12.74 8.56
CA GLY A 276 11.23 -13.78 8.42
C GLY A 276 10.68 -15.21 8.45
N LYS A 277 9.36 -15.38 8.49
CA LYS A 277 8.68 -16.68 8.46
C LYS A 277 7.88 -16.92 7.16
N GLY A 278 7.82 -15.90 6.30
CA GLY A 278 7.08 -15.94 5.04
C GLY A 278 7.98 -16.10 3.80
N LYS A 279 7.54 -15.46 2.74
CA LYS A 279 8.16 -15.55 1.41
C LYS A 279 8.79 -14.23 0.96
N VAL A 280 8.79 -13.20 1.79
CA VAL A 280 9.51 -11.95 1.53
C VAL A 280 11.00 -12.16 1.77
N ASP A 281 11.80 -11.91 0.76
CA ASP A 281 13.26 -11.91 0.86
C ASP A 281 13.76 -10.53 1.35
N PHE A 282 13.61 -10.26 2.65
CA PHE A 282 14.03 -8.99 3.25
C PHE A 282 15.49 -8.63 2.99
N PRO A 283 16.47 -9.57 3.05
CA PRO A 283 17.84 -9.24 2.73
C PRO A 283 18.01 -8.64 1.33
N ARG A 284 17.39 -9.23 0.31
CA ARG A 284 17.45 -8.72 -1.07
C ARG A 284 16.70 -7.40 -1.22
N ILE A 285 15.52 -7.27 -0.61
CA ILE A 285 14.74 -6.03 -0.64
C ILE A 285 15.52 -4.88 0.01
N ILE A 286 16.07 -5.07 1.21
CA ILE A 286 16.82 -4.03 1.92
C ILE A 286 18.10 -3.65 1.14
N ALA A 287 18.82 -4.64 0.59
CA ALA A 287 19.99 -4.36 -0.27
C ALA A 287 19.58 -3.50 -1.47
N ARG A 288 18.48 -3.86 -2.15
CA ARG A 288 17.99 -3.11 -3.30
C ARG A 288 17.53 -1.69 -2.97
N LEU A 289 16.86 -1.50 -1.84
CA LEU A 289 16.49 -0.18 -1.33
C LEU A 289 17.72 0.71 -1.08
N LYS A 290 18.80 0.14 -0.52
CA LYS A 290 20.08 0.84 -0.33
C LYS A 290 20.69 1.26 -1.67
N GLU A 291 20.69 0.38 -2.68
CA GLU A 291 21.15 0.67 -4.05
C GLU A 291 20.35 1.78 -4.71
N LEU A 292 19.03 1.78 -4.55
CA LEU A 292 18.11 2.81 -5.04
C LEU A 292 18.21 4.14 -4.26
N ASN A 293 19.09 4.21 -3.27
CA ASN A 293 19.21 5.37 -2.37
C ASN A 293 17.88 5.73 -1.66
N TYR A 294 17.04 4.75 -1.37
CA TYR A 294 15.81 4.96 -0.62
C TYR A 294 16.11 5.59 0.75
N ARG A 295 15.32 6.58 1.15
CA ARG A 295 15.53 7.37 2.39
C ARG A 295 14.31 7.35 3.31
N GLY A 296 13.25 6.69 2.91
CA GLY A 296 12.01 6.57 3.68
C GLY A 296 12.14 5.61 4.86
N ALA A 297 11.03 5.41 5.53
CA ALA A 297 10.93 4.46 6.63
C ALA A 297 10.57 3.06 6.13
N VAL A 298 11.10 2.06 6.81
CA VAL A 298 10.68 0.65 6.72
C VAL A 298 9.73 0.42 7.90
N THR A 299 8.44 0.46 7.63
CA THR A 299 7.38 0.45 8.65
C THR A 299 6.93 -0.97 8.90
N ILE A 300 7.08 -1.46 10.12
CA ILE A 300 6.62 -2.78 10.53
C ILE A 300 5.09 -2.78 10.54
N GLU A 301 4.50 -3.76 9.88
CA GLU A 301 3.07 -4.04 9.91
C GLU A 301 2.81 -5.46 10.38
N ARG A 302 1.87 -5.61 11.32
CA ARG A 302 1.44 -6.91 11.84
C ARG A 302 -0.05 -6.84 12.17
N GLU A 303 -0.89 -7.50 11.35
CA GLU A 303 -2.37 -7.36 11.40
C GLU A 303 -3.06 -8.26 12.42
N ILE A 304 -2.34 -8.82 13.37
CA ILE A 304 -2.93 -9.50 14.52
C ILE A 304 -3.07 -8.53 15.70
N SER A 305 -3.70 -8.95 16.77
CA SER A 305 -3.86 -8.17 17.99
C SER A 305 -3.46 -8.99 19.23
N GLY A 306 -3.17 -8.29 20.32
CA GLY A 306 -2.84 -8.90 21.61
C GLY A 306 -1.35 -9.08 21.83
N PRO A 307 -0.94 -9.84 22.87
CA PRO A 307 0.46 -9.97 23.28
C PRO A 307 1.38 -10.47 22.16
N GLN A 308 0.90 -11.40 21.33
CA GLN A 308 1.68 -11.97 20.23
C GLN A 308 2.08 -10.89 19.20
N GLN A 309 1.22 -9.90 18.94
CA GLN A 309 1.58 -8.78 18.05
C GLN A 309 2.79 -8.02 18.57
N VAL A 310 2.82 -7.74 19.88
CA VAL A 310 3.93 -7.00 20.50
C VAL A 310 5.24 -7.80 20.44
N GLU A 311 5.18 -9.11 20.66
CA GLU A 311 6.33 -10.01 20.54
C GLU A 311 6.85 -10.07 19.11
N ASP A 312 5.94 -10.23 18.13
CA ASP A 312 6.28 -10.27 16.70
C ASP A 312 6.90 -8.95 16.24
N VAL A 313 6.38 -7.79 16.69
CA VAL A 313 6.93 -6.46 16.38
C VAL A 313 8.34 -6.28 16.95
N ARG A 314 8.58 -6.71 18.19
CA ARG A 314 9.93 -6.66 18.81
C ARG A 314 10.91 -7.55 18.07
N ALA A 315 10.50 -8.77 17.71
CA ALA A 315 11.34 -9.69 16.94
C ALA A 315 11.65 -9.13 15.55
N ALA A 316 10.64 -8.56 14.87
CA ALA A 316 10.78 -7.89 13.58
C ALA A 316 11.77 -6.72 13.64
N LYS A 317 11.67 -5.88 14.68
CA LYS A 317 12.61 -4.77 14.90
C LYS A 317 14.05 -5.28 14.94
N VAL A 318 14.33 -6.26 15.82
CA VAL A 318 15.68 -6.83 15.97
C VAL A 318 16.19 -7.45 14.67
N TYR A 319 15.33 -8.11 13.90
CA TYR A 319 15.69 -8.70 12.60
C TYR A 319 16.02 -7.63 11.57
N LEU A 320 15.15 -6.63 11.41
CA LEU A 320 15.32 -5.56 10.42
C LEU A 320 16.48 -4.62 10.75
N GLU A 321 16.73 -4.32 12.02
CA GLU A 321 17.88 -3.52 12.45
C GLU A 321 19.20 -4.10 11.93
N LYS A 322 19.36 -5.42 11.94
CA LYS A 322 20.56 -6.10 11.41
C LYS A 322 20.70 -5.94 9.89
N LEU A 323 19.60 -5.77 9.17
CA LEU A 323 19.61 -5.63 7.72
C LEU A 323 19.82 -4.17 7.26
N ILE A 324 19.32 -3.20 8.03
CA ILE A 324 19.43 -1.78 7.69
C ILE A 324 20.74 -1.13 8.14
N ALA A 325 21.42 -1.75 9.08
CA ALA A 325 22.72 -1.33 9.62
C ALA A 325 23.80 -1.12 8.51
#